data_efcf2288a5bc1a426d9cbd6a9607ada4
#
_entry.id   efcf2288a5bc1a426d9cbd6a9607ada4
#
_cell.length_a   1.000
_cell.length_b   1.000
_cell.length_c   1.000
_cell.angle_alpha   90.00
_cell.angle_beta   90.00
_cell.angle_gamma   90.00
#
_symmetry.space_group_name_H-M   'P 1'
#
loop_
_entity.id
_entity.type
_entity.pdbx_description
1 polymer ?
#
loop_
_entity_poly.entity_id
_entity_poly.type
_entity_poly.pdbx_seq_one_letter_code
_entity_poly.pdbx_strand_id
1 'polypeptide(L)'
;NLPLEELKEQIEKNELSEQLKQNKKIIVYCKRGEASAEATALLREQGCDAYNLTGGYMAWLLADTEQGSDDEKGDTEKDRLADIEQSIRKKFHKQLFTRFAKALNTYDMLKEGDKVAVCISGGKDSMLMAKLFQELKRHNKFSFDLVFLVMDPGYNAENRKVIENNARLLNIPITIFETNIFEAVYEIEKSPCYLCARMRRGYLYSKAKELGCNKIALGHHYDDVIETILMGML
;
A
#
# COMPACT_ATOMS: atom_id res chain seq x y z
N ASN A 1 7.50 -18.47 -4.85
CA ASN A 1 8.47 -17.40 -4.64
C ASN A 1 9.83 -18.04 -4.45
N LEU A 2 10.78 -17.82 -5.36
CA LEU A 2 12.10 -18.43 -5.34
C LEU A 2 13.14 -17.30 -5.29
N PRO A 3 13.89 -17.13 -4.20
CA PRO A 3 14.98 -16.15 -4.11
C PRO A 3 16.08 -16.43 -5.16
N LEU A 4 16.76 -15.37 -5.62
CA LEU A 4 17.79 -15.49 -6.65
C LEU A 4 18.94 -16.42 -6.24
N GLU A 5 19.38 -16.34 -4.99
CA GLU A 5 20.47 -17.20 -4.45
C GLU A 5 20.06 -18.67 -4.42
N GLU A 6 18.82 -18.96 -4.02
CA GLU A 6 18.29 -20.32 -4.04
C GLU A 6 18.15 -20.88 -5.47
N LEU A 7 17.79 -20.03 -6.43
CA LEU A 7 17.78 -20.40 -7.85
C LEU A 7 19.19 -20.77 -8.33
N LYS A 8 20.21 -19.99 -7.98
CA LYS A 8 21.60 -20.27 -8.31
C LYS A 8 22.05 -21.61 -7.75
N GLU A 9 21.77 -21.87 -6.46
CA GLU A 9 22.06 -23.16 -5.82
C GLU A 9 21.39 -24.36 -6.51
N GLN A 10 20.11 -24.22 -6.88
CA GLN A 10 19.39 -25.28 -7.58
C GLN A 10 19.98 -25.56 -8.98
N ILE A 11 20.44 -24.52 -9.67
CA ILE A 11 21.13 -24.66 -10.95
C ILE A 11 22.46 -25.36 -10.80
N GLU A 12 23.28 -24.96 -9.82
CA GLU A 12 24.60 -25.59 -9.55
C GLU A 12 24.45 -27.06 -9.17
N LYS A 13 23.43 -27.42 -8.40
CA LYS A 13 23.15 -28.81 -7.99
C LYS A 13 22.41 -29.61 -9.07
N ASN A 14 22.10 -29.03 -10.21
CA ASN A 14 21.29 -29.61 -11.28
C ASN A 14 19.90 -30.13 -10.81
N GLU A 15 19.35 -29.48 -9.78
CA GLU A 15 18.08 -29.81 -9.11
C GLU A 15 16.93 -28.93 -9.56
N LEU A 16 17.05 -28.23 -10.71
CA LEU A 16 16.01 -27.37 -11.21
C LEU A 16 14.72 -28.19 -11.45
N SER A 17 13.66 -27.76 -10.80
CA SER A 17 12.35 -28.42 -10.84
C SER A 17 11.91 -28.71 -12.28
N GLU A 18 11.48 -29.95 -12.54
CA GLU A 18 10.94 -30.36 -13.86
C GLU A 18 9.76 -29.47 -14.32
N GLN A 19 9.04 -28.87 -13.40
CA GLN A 19 7.96 -27.93 -13.70
C GLN A 19 8.45 -26.67 -14.44
N LEU A 20 9.69 -26.25 -14.21
CA LEU A 20 10.31 -25.11 -14.90
C LEU A 20 10.84 -25.50 -16.29
N LYS A 21 11.10 -26.79 -16.51
CA LYS A 21 11.59 -27.34 -17.79
C LYS A 21 10.47 -27.71 -18.77
N GLN A 22 9.22 -27.81 -18.32
CA GLN A 22 8.07 -28.08 -19.18
C GLN A 22 7.72 -26.81 -19.97
N ASN A 23 7.81 -26.84 -21.29
CA ASN A 23 7.50 -25.83 -22.34
C ASN A 23 6.44 -24.75 -22.05
N LYS A 24 6.45 -24.20 -20.86
CA LYS A 24 5.60 -23.08 -20.45
C LYS A 24 6.42 -21.80 -20.38
N LYS A 25 5.85 -20.71 -20.88
CA LYS A 25 6.44 -19.38 -20.72
C LYS A 25 6.57 -19.04 -19.26
N ILE A 26 7.77 -18.72 -18.79
CA ILE A 26 8.06 -18.33 -17.43
C ILE A 26 8.24 -16.82 -17.39
N ILE A 27 7.40 -16.13 -16.65
CA ILE A 27 7.56 -14.69 -16.40
C ILE A 27 8.27 -14.53 -15.05
N VAL A 28 9.47 -13.95 -15.09
CA VAL A 28 10.28 -13.69 -13.92
C VAL A 28 10.18 -12.22 -13.54
N TYR A 29 9.88 -11.94 -12.29
CA TYR A 29 9.81 -10.56 -11.82
C TYR A 29 10.35 -10.41 -10.40
N CYS A 30 10.88 -9.23 -10.10
CA CYS A 30 11.22 -8.77 -8.76
C CYS A 30 10.67 -7.36 -8.56
N LYS A 31 10.98 -6.71 -7.47
CA LYS A 31 10.43 -5.37 -7.17
C LYS A 31 10.83 -4.32 -8.21
N ARG A 32 12.12 -4.31 -8.68
CA ARG A 32 12.68 -3.29 -9.58
C ARG A 32 13.09 -3.81 -10.96
N GLY A 33 13.12 -5.12 -11.17
CA GLY A 33 13.53 -5.73 -12.44
C GLY A 33 14.98 -6.16 -12.55
N GLU A 34 15.85 -5.79 -11.60
CA GLU A 34 17.29 -6.09 -11.64
C GLU A 34 17.59 -7.57 -11.36
N ALA A 35 17.21 -8.06 -10.18
CA ALA A 35 17.40 -9.46 -9.80
C ALA A 35 16.62 -10.42 -10.71
N SER A 36 15.48 -10.03 -11.25
CA SER A 36 14.72 -10.84 -12.19
C SER A 36 15.35 -10.89 -13.58
N ALA A 37 16.09 -9.85 -13.99
CA ALA A 37 16.86 -9.90 -15.23
C ALA A 37 17.98 -10.95 -15.17
N GLU A 38 18.72 -10.99 -14.07
CA GLU A 38 19.75 -12.00 -13.80
C GLU A 38 19.13 -13.42 -13.73
N ALA A 39 18.07 -13.59 -12.97
CA ALA A 39 17.36 -14.87 -12.87
C ALA A 39 16.84 -15.36 -14.24
N THR A 40 16.37 -14.44 -15.09
CA THR A 40 15.89 -14.76 -16.44
C THR A 40 17.04 -15.24 -17.33
N ALA A 41 18.22 -14.62 -17.25
CA ALA A 41 19.39 -15.05 -18.01
C ALA A 41 19.81 -16.48 -17.61
N LEU A 42 19.89 -16.74 -16.30
CA LEU A 42 20.22 -18.07 -15.78
C LEU A 42 19.22 -19.15 -16.21
N LEU A 43 17.93 -18.87 -16.17
CA LEU A 43 16.89 -19.80 -16.62
C LEU A 43 16.96 -20.09 -18.13
N ARG A 44 17.28 -19.08 -18.95
CA ARG A 44 17.48 -19.25 -20.40
C ARG A 44 18.69 -20.11 -20.73
N GLU A 45 19.79 -19.96 -19.98
CA GLU A 45 20.97 -20.83 -20.11
C GLU A 45 20.66 -22.29 -19.80
N GLN A 46 19.65 -22.54 -18.96
CA GLN A 46 19.13 -23.88 -18.66
C GLN A 46 18.05 -24.37 -19.65
N GLY A 47 17.83 -23.64 -20.75
CA GLY A 47 16.88 -24.01 -21.79
C GLY A 47 15.41 -23.67 -21.49
N CYS A 48 15.15 -22.87 -20.48
CA CYS A 48 13.79 -22.44 -20.14
C CYS A 48 13.32 -21.26 -21.02
N ASP A 49 12.04 -21.22 -21.40
CA ASP A 49 11.40 -20.09 -22.10
C ASP A 49 11.04 -18.99 -21.08
N ALA A 50 12.04 -18.24 -20.61
CA ALA A 50 11.90 -17.27 -19.56
C ALA A 50 11.96 -15.83 -20.05
N TYR A 51 11.12 -14.97 -19.48
CA TYR A 51 10.97 -13.57 -19.81
C TYR A 51 11.07 -12.70 -18.54
N ASN A 52 11.87 -11.64 -18.60
CA ASN A 52 11.95 -10.66 -17.53
C ASN A 52 10.83 -9.63 -17.65
N LEU A 53 10.18 -9.33 -16.55
CA LEU A 53 9.30 -8.15 -16.45
C LEU A 53 10.19 -6.91 -16.25
N THR A 54 10.44 -6.17 -17.34
CA THR A 54 11.31 -4.99 -17.34
C THR A 54 10.80 -3.93 -16.37
N GLY A 55 11.68 -3.41 -15.50
CA GLY A 55 11.31 -2.48 -14.42
C GLY A 55 10.62 -3.16 -13.23
N GLY A 56 10.40 -4.49 -13.28
CA GLY A 56 9.82 -5.29 -12.21
C GLY A 56 8.35 -5.01 -11.95
N TYR A 57 7.87 -5.52 -10.83
CA TYR A 57 6.48 -5.38 -10.43
C TYR A 57 6.03 -3.92 -10.29
N MET A 58 6.94 -3.03 -9.89
CA MET A 58 6.61 -1.60 -9.74
C MET A 58 6.32 -0.93 -11.09
N ALA A 59 7.13 -1.20 -12.12
CA ALA A 59 6.89 -0.65 -13.45
C ALA A 59 5.63 -1.24 -14.10
N TRP A 60 5.36 -2.53 -13.87
CA TRP A 60 4.11 -3.16 -14.33
C TRP A 60 2.88 -2.53 -13.68
N LEU A 61 2.95 -2.27 -12.36
CA LEU A 61 1.85 -1.62 -11.64
C LEU A 61 1.58 -0.20 -12.16
N LEU A 62 2.65 0.54 -12.51
CA LEU A 62 2.53 1.88 -13.12
C LEU A 62 1.97 1.80 -14.54
N ALA A 63 2.44 0.85 -15.36
CA ALA A 63 1.96 0.65 -16.72
C ALA A 63 0.48 0.17 -16.75
N ASP A 64 0.06 -0.65 -15.79
CA ASP A 64 -1.32 -1.10 -15.67
C ASP A 64 -2.25 0.08 -15.30
N THR A 65 -1.75 1.06 -14.54
CA THR A 65 -2.46 2.33 -14.30
C THR A 65 -2.50 3.25 -15.52
N GLU A 66 -1.49 3.18 -16.42
CA GLU A 66 -1.45 3.98 -17.66
C GLU A 66 -2.21 3.29 -18.82
N GLN A 67 -2.17 1.96 -18.92
CA GLN A 67 -2.89 1.19 -19.95
C GLN A 67 -4.39 1.00 -19.67
N GLY A 68 -4.84 1.25 -18.45
CA GLY A 68 -6.27 1.35 -18.13
C GLY A 68 -6.99 2.53 -18.78
N SER A 69 -6.31 3.30 -19.64
CA SER A 69 -6.85 4.43 -20.39
C SER A 69 -7.18 4.16 -21.85
N ASP A 70 -6.85 2.98 -22.42
CA ASP A 70 -7.00 2.71 -23.87
C ASP A 70 -8.03 1.64 -24.25
N ASP A 71 -8.78 1.08 -23.31
CA ASP A 71 -9.96 0.30 -23.66
C ASP A 71 -11.16 1.22 -23.88
N GLU A 72 -11.47 1.42 -25.14
CA GLU A 72 -12.65 2.10 -25.68
C GLU A 72 -13.96 1.58 -25.08
N LYS A 73 -14.36 2.18 -23.96
CA LYS A 73 -15.73 2.51 -23.57
C LYS A 73 -15.61 3.60 -22.52
N GLY A 74 -16.09 4.81 -22.82
CA GLY A 74 -15.98 6.05 -22.06
C GLY A 74 -16.35 6.00 -20.58
N ASP A 75 -15.63 5.20 -19.81
CA ASP A 75 -15.64 5.23 -18.36
C ASP A 75 -14.85 6.45 -17.91
N THR A 76 -15.55 7.49 -17.58
CA THR A 76 -14.91 8.68 -16.99
C THR A 76 -14.36 8.33 -15.61
N GLU A 77 -13.34 9.09 -15.11
CA GLU A 77 -12.85 8.92 -13.71
C GLU A 77 -14.01 8.96 -12.70
N LYS A 78 -15.10 9.65 -13.03
CA LYS A 78 -16.32 9.70 -12.22
C LYS A 78 -17.06 8.35 -12.18
N ASP A 79 -17.09 7.63 -13.28
CA ASP A 79 -17.78 6.34 -13.35
C ASP A 79 -16.99 5.29 -12.56
N ARG A 80 -15.66 5.29 -12.67
CA ARG A 80 -14.77 4.44 -11.85
C ARG A 80 -14.93 4.71 -10.35
N LEU A 81 -14.99 5.98 -9.95
CA LEU A 81 -15.21 6.34 -8.54
C LEU A 81 -16.58 5.85 -8.06
N ALA A 82 -17.62 6.02 -8.88
CA ALA A 82 -18.98 5.57 -8.56
C ALA A 82 -19.02 4.05 -8.37
N ASP A 83 -18.35 3.28 -9.23
CA ASP A 83 -18.25 1.82 -9.15
C ASP A 83 -17.53 1.36 -7.89
N ILE A 84 -16.42 2.01 -7.53
CA ILE A 84 -15.68 1.73 -6.29
C ILE A 84 -16.57 1.97 -5.07
N GLU A 85 -17.23 3.13 -5.00
CA GLU A 85 -18.14 3.46 -3.91
C GLU A 85 -19.34 2.51 -3.85
N GLN A 86 -19.91 2.14 -5.00
CA GLN A 86 -20.98 1.17 -5.07
C GLN A 86 -20.54 -0.23 -4.62
N SER A 87 -19.33 -0.64 -4.96
CA SER A 87 -18.75 -1.90 -4.48
C SER A 87 -18.66 -1.96 -2.96
N ILE A 88 -18.21 -0.89 -2.32
CA ILE A 88 -18.15 -0.78 -0.85
C ILE A 88 -19.56 -0.82 -0.25
N ARG A 89 -20.53 -0.10 -0.86
CA ARG A 89 -21.91 0.00 -0.35
C ARG A 89 -22.75 -1.24 -0.57
N LYS A 90 -22.49 -2.04 -1.62
CA LYS A 90 -23.31 -3.21 -1.98
C LYS A 90 -22.52 -4.52 -1.83
N LYS A 91 -21.54 -4.72 -2.72
CA LYS A 91 -20.84 -6.01 -2.84
C LYS A 91 -20.07 -6.39 -1.58
N PHE A 92 -19.33 -5.44 -1.02
CA PHE A 92 -18.46 -5.66 0.14
C PHE A 92 -19.00 -5.04 1.44
N HIS A 93 -20.24 -4.57 1.46
CA HIS A 93 -20.84 -3.89 2.61
C HIS A 93 -20.71 -4.70 3.92
N LYS A 94 -21.07 -5.98 3.89
CA LYS A 94 -21.01 -6.84 5.09
C LYS A 94 -19.57 -7.16 5.53
N GLN A 95 -18.68 -7.34 4.56
CA GLN A 95 -17.28 -7.71 4.82
C GLN A 95 -16.43 -6.53 5.29
N LEU A 96 -16.68 -5.33 4.78
CA LEU A 96 -15.88 -4.13 5.02
C LEU A 96 -16.62 -3.14 5.91
N PHE A 97 -17.64 -2.46 5.38
CA PHE A 97 -18.29 -1.35 6.06
C PHE A 97 -18.98 -1.75 7.37
N THR A 98 -19.75 -2.83 7.38
CA THR A 98 -20.43 -3.29 8.59
C THR A 98 -19.45 -3.66 9.70
N ARG A 99 -18.33 -4.33 9.35
CA ARG A 99 -17.30 -4.70 10.34
C ARG A 99 -16.57 -3.46 10.87
N PHE A 100 -16.24 -2.53 10.00
CA PHE A 100 -15.61 -1.27 10.35
C PHE A 100 -16.49 -0.45 11.30
N ALA A 101 -17.74 -0.20 10.94
CA ALA A 101 -18.69 0.53 11.77
C ALA A 101 -18.97 -0.18 13.10
N LYS A 102 -19.06 -1.53 13.09
CA LYS A 102 -19.23 -2.31 14.32
C LYS A 102 -18.03 -2.15 15.25
N ALA A 103 -16.79 -2.17 14.73
CA ALA A 103 -15.59 -2.00 15.55
C ALA A 103 -15.57 -0.61 16.20
N LEU A 104 -15.82 0.46 15.44
CA LEU A 104 -15.87 1.81 15.97
C LEU A 104 -16.91 1.96 17.10
N ASN A 105 -18.08 1.35 16.92
CA ASN A 105 -19.14 1.40 17.94
C ASN A 105 -18.83 0.52 19.17
N THR A 106 -18.32 -0.72 18.94
CA THR A 106 -18.04 -1.66 20.02
C THR A 106 -16.98 -1.14 20.99
N TYR A 107 -15.98 -0.45 20.45
CA TYR A 107 -14.85 0.06 21.23
C TYR A 107 -14.95 1.58 21.53
N ASP A 108 -16.10 2.19 21.26
CA ASP A 108 -16.35 3.63 21.49
C ASP A 108 -15.25 4.53 20.91
N MET A 109 -14.81 4.18 19.69
CA MET A 109 -13.65 4.83 19.07
C MET A 109 -13.96 6.20 18.49
N LEU A 110 -15.24 6.52 18.23
CA LEU A 110 -15.67 7.75 17.59
C LEU A 110 -16.91 8.32 18.27
N LYS A 111 -16.87 9.63 18.55
CA LYS A 111 -17.94 10.37 19.23
C LYS A 111 -18.33 11.61 18.46
N GLU A 112 -19.47 12.19 18.84
CA GLU A 112 -19.91 13.48 18.32
C GLU A 112 -18.89 14.57 18.60
N GLY A 113 -18.58 15.37 17.59
CA GLY A 113 -17.60 16.45 17.66
C GLY A 113 -16.13 16.02 17.53
N ASP A 114 -15.87 14.73 17.39
CA ASP A 114 -14.50 14.27 17.14
C ASP A 114 -13.97 14.78 15.80
N LYS A 115 -12.68 15.07 15.74
CA LYS A 115 -11.93 15.36 14.52
C LYS A 115 -10.83 14.33 14.34
N VAL A 116 -10.97 13.50 13.32
CA VAL A 116 -10.11 12.33 13.07
C VAL A 116 -9.08 12.62 11.99
N ALA A 117 -7.80 12.45 12.31
CA ALA A 117 -6.73 12.41 11.32
C ALA A 117 -6.62 10.98 10.76
N VAL A 118 -7.06 10.77 9.53
CA VAL A 118 -6.91 9.49 8.80
C VAL A 118 -5.58 9.51 8.08
N CYS A 119 -4.63 8.68 8.52
CA CYS A 119 -3.28 8.65 7.96
C CYS A 119 -3.20 7.73 6.75
N ILE A 120 -2.74 8.28 5.63
CA ILE A 120 -2.63 7.60 4.35
C ILE A 120 -1.14 7.35 4.05
N SER A 121 -0.78 6.08 3.90
CA SER A 121 0.57 5.65 3.52
C SER A 121 0.76 5.46 2.01
N GLY A 122 -0.32 5.59 1.23
CA GLY A 122 -0.36 5.25 -0.19
C GLY A 122 -0.69 3.79 -0.51
N GLY A 123 -0.67 2.91 0.50
CA GLY A 123 -1.06 1.51 0.34
C GLY A 123 -2.59 1.30 0.29
N LYS A 124 -3.02 0.17 -0.27
CA LYS A 124 -4.44 -0.18 -0.45
C LYS A 124 -5.26 -0.09 0.84
N ASP A 125 -4.69 -0.52 1.98
CA ASP A 125 -5.40 -0.58 3.25
C ASP A 125 -5.70 0.81 3.80
N SER A 126 -4.75 1.74 3.70
CA SER A 126 -4.93 3.13 4.13
C SER A 126 -5.92 3.90 3.23
N MET A 127 -5.92 3.64 1.92
CA MET A 127 -6.88 4.22 0.98
C MET A 127 -8.30 3.67 1.21
N LEU A 128 -8.41 2.36 1.44
CA LEU A 128 -9.69 1.73 1.80
C LEU A 128 -10.23 2.30 3.12
N MET A 129 -9.39 2.42 4.14
CA MET A 129 -9.77 3.03 5.42
C MET A 129 -10.29 4.45 5.22
N ALA A 130 -9.64 5.26 4.39
CA ALA A 130 -10.09 6.61 4.07
C ALA A 130 -11.49 6.61 3.42
N LYS A 131 -11.74 5.70 2.48
CA LYS A 131 -13.08 5.54 1.86
C LYS A 131 -14.13 5.08 2.86
N LEU A 132 -13.79 4.18 3.78
CA LEU A 132 -14.71 3.73 4.83
C LEU A 132 -15.07 4.87 5.80
N PHE A 133 -14.13 5.73 6.15
CA PHE A 133 -14.40 6.93 6.93
C PHE A 133 -15.28 7.95 6.18
N GLN A 134 -15.05 8.16 4.87
CA GLN A 134 -15.91 9.01 4.05
C GLN A 134 -17.35 8.46 3.99
N GLU A 135 -17.50 7.15 3.80
CA GLU A 135 -18.81 6.50 3.78
C GLU A 135 -19.48 6.57 5.15
N LEU A 136 -18.74 6.37 6.24
CA LEU A 136 -19.24 6.51 7.59
C LEU A 136 -19.75 7.94 7.85
N LYS A 137 -18.98 8.97 7.46
CA LYS A 137 -19.37 10.38 7.62
C LYS A 137 -20.68 10.69 6.88
N ARG A 138 -20.91 10.03 5.74
CA ARG A 138 -22.14 10.21 4.94
C ARG A 138 -23.39 9.62 5.62
N HIS A 139 -23.22 8.53 6.39
CA HIS A 139 -24.33 7.76 6.96
C HIS A 139 -24.43 7.81 8.49
N ASN A 140 -23.54 8.55 9.14
CA ASN A 140 -23.52 8.56 10.60
C ASN A 140 -24.64 9.42 11.22
N LYS A 141 -25.04 9.02 12.42
CA LYS A 141 -26.12 9.68 13.18
C LYS A 141 -25.64 10.92 13.93
N PHE A 142 -24.34 11.11 14.05
CA PHE A 142 -23.71 12.25 14.72
C PHE A 142 -22.62 12.85 13.83
N SER A 143 -22.29 14.12 14.06
CA SER A 143 -21.30 14.83 13.27
C SER A 143 -19.88 14.62 13.82
N PHE A 144 -18.93 14.44 12.92
CA PHE A 144 -17.49 14.42 13.20
C PHE A 144 -16.72 14.93 11.97
N ASP A 145 -15.49 15.33 12.16
CA ASP A 145 -14.66 15.84 11.10
C ASP A 145 -13.54 14.90 10.71
N LEU A 146 -13.14 14.96 9.44
CA LEU A 146 -12.06 14.15 8.86
C LEU A 146 -10.98 15.04 8.28
N VAL A 147 -9.75 14.69 8.55
CA VAL A 147 -8.56 15.21 7.87
C VAL A 147 -7.77 14.00 7.35
N PHE A 148 -7.47 13.99 6.05
CA PHE A 148 -6.69 12.92 5.43
C PHE A 148 -5.23 13.35 5.33
N LEU A 149 -4.37 12.74 6.13
CA LEU A 149 -2.96 13.11 6.24
C LEU A 149 -2.07 12.15 5.45
N VAL A 150 -1.24 12.71 4.58
CA VAL A 150 -0.12 12.01 3.96
C VAL A 150 1.17 12.60 4.52
N MET A 151 1.97 11.78 5.14
CA MET A 151 3.32 12.18 5.52
C MET A 151 4.29 11.73 4.43
N ASP A 152 5.01 12.69 3.87
CA ASP A 152 6.11 12.44 2.93
C ASP A 152 7.43 12.39 3.73
N PRO A 153 8.04 11.21 3.88
CA PRO A 153 9.30 11.06 4.61
C PRO A 153 10.54 11.32 3.73
N GLY A 154 10.36 11.84 2.53
CA GLY A 154 11.37 11.99 1.47
C GLY A 154 11.13 11.03 0.30
N TYR A 155 9.89 10.89 -0.14
CA TYR A 155 9.55 10.06 -1.31
C TYR A 155 10.18 10.63 -2.59
N ASN A 156 10.51 9.75 -3.53
CA ASN A 156 10.79 10.19 -4.88
C ASN A 156 9.53 10.75 -5.56
N ALA A 157 9.73 11.56 -6.60
CA ALA A 157 8.62 12.22 -7.30
C ALA A 157 7.59 11.25 -7.89
N GLU A 158 8.01 10.06 -8.29
CA GLU A 158 7.14 9.02 -8.86
C GLU A 158 6.20 8.44 -7.80
N ASN A 159 6.73 8.05 -6.64
CA ASN A 159 5.92 7.54 -5.54
C ASN A 159 4.91 8.57 -5.03
N ARG A 160 5.33 9.83 -4.96
CA ARG A 160 4.45 10.93 -4.57
C ARG A 160 3.29 11.10 -5.55
N LYS A 161 3.58 11.11 -6.86
CA LYS A 161 2.54 11.18 -7.91
C LYS A 161 1.54 10.03 -7.83
N VAL A 162 1.98 8.81 -7.54
CA VAL A 162 1.08 7.66 -7.37
C VAL A 162 0.10 7.90 -6.22
N ILE A 163 0.57 8.40 -5.08
CA ILE A 163 -0.29 8.70 -3.93
C ILE A 163 -1.29 9.80 -4.28
N GLU A 164 -0.85 10.88 -4.90
CA GLU A 164 -1.68 12.02 -5.30
C GLU A 164 -2.74 11.59 -6.34
N ASN A 165 -2.35 10.82 -7.35
CA ASN A 165 -3.26 10.32 -8.38
C ASN A 165 -4.32 9.38 -7.80
N ASN A 166 -3.92 8.46 -6.93
CA ASN A 166 -4.87 7.56 -6.26
C ASN A 166 -5.84 8.32 -5.36
N ALA A 167 -5.35 9.31 -4.62
CA ALA A 167 -6.20 10.15 -3.79
C ALA A 167 -7.19 10.95 -4.64
N ARG A 168 -6.75 11.50 -5.78
CA ARG A 168 -7.61 12.20 -6.74
C ARG A 168 -8.68 11.28 -7.32
N LEU A 169 -8.29 10.10 -7.82
CA LEU A 169 -9.21 9.11 -8.36
C LEU A 169 -10.28 8.70 -7.35
N LEU A 170 -9.88 8.52 -6.09
CA LEU A 170 -10.77 8.13 -4.99
C LEU A 170 -11.53 9.31 -4.37
N ASN A 171 -11.33 10.52 -4.87
CA ASN A 171 -11.88 11.76 -4.31
C ASN A 171 -11.63 11.89 -2.79
N ILE A 172 -10.38 11.66 -2.39
CA ILE A 172 -9.92 11.83 -1.01
C ILE A 172 -9.13 13.14 -0.94
N PRO A 173 -9.62 14.16 -0.21
CA PRO A 173 -8.94 15.44 -0.07
C PRO A 173 -7.76 15.33 0.89
N ILE A 174 -6.59 14.96 0.37
CA ILE A 174 -5.38 14.75 1.17
C ILE A 174 -4.68 16.06 1.53
N THR A 175 -4.12 16.11 2.73
CA THR A 175 -3.15 17.12 3.18
C THR A 175 -1.78 16.46 3.29
N ILE A 176 -0.84 16.87 2.43
CA ILE A 176 0.51 16.34 2.43
C ILE A 176 1.40 17.25 3.28
N PHE A 177 2.25 16.68 4.13
CA PHE A 177 3.33 17.39 4.80
C PHE A 177 4.64 16.63 4.66
N GLU A 178 5.71 17.37 4.48
CA GLU A 178 7.04 16.83 4.20
C GLU A 178 7.85 16.72 5.47
N THR A 179 8.72 15.73 5.52
CA THR A 179 9.69 15.50 6.59
C THR A 179 10.99 14.99 5.98
N ASN A 180 12.09 15.14 6.69
CA ASN A 180 13.42 14.66 6.28
C ASN A 180 13.80 13.33 6.97
N ILE A 181 12.82 12.47 7.25
CA ILE A 181 13.07 11.23 8.00
C ILE A 181 14.06 10.32 7.28
N PHE A 182 13.94 10.17 5.97
CA PHE A 182 14.83 9.28 5.21
C PHE A 182 16.28 9.76 5.25
N GLU A 183 16.52 11.06 5.15
CA GLU A 183 17.86 11.63 5.30
C GLU A 183 18.40 11.39 6.72
N ALA A 184 17.59 11.70 7.73
CA ALA A 184 17.98 11.56 9.13
C ALA A 184 18.27 10.11 9.56
N VAL A 185 17.63 9.12 8.93
CA VAL A 185 17.79 7.69 9.26
C VAL A 185 18.86 7.02 8.40
N TYR A 186 19.18 7.56 7.23
CA TYR A 186 20.15 6.96 6.31
C TYR A 186 21.56 6.85 6.89
N GLU A 187 21.95 7.77 7.76
CA GLU A 187 23.28 7.80 8.40
C GLU A 187 23.39 6.90 9.65
N ILE A 188 22.31 6.23 10.06
CA ILE A 188 22.27 5.47 11.30
C ILE A 188 22.44 3.98 11.06
N GLU A 189 23.56 3.42 11.49
CA GLU A 189 23.86 1.99 11.35
C GLU A 189 23.00 1.07 12.24
N LYS A 190 22.57 1.55 13.41
CA LYS A 190 21.86 0.74 14.40
C LYS A 190 20.33 0.91 14.32
N SER A 191 19.63 -0.13 13.88
CA SER A 191 18.16 -0.21 13.87
C SER A 191 17.43 0.95 13.12
N PRO A 192 17.79 1.24 11.86
CA PRO A 192 17.21 2.38 11.12
C PRO A 192 15.69 2.28 10.98
N CYS A 193 15.16 1.06 10.81
CA CYS A 193 13.71 0.83 10.68
C CYS A 193 12.93 1.20 11.95
N TYR A 194 13.47 0.87 13.14
CA TYR A 194 12.83 1.22 14.40
C TYR A 194 12.76 2.73 14.60
N LEU A 195 13.88 3.43 14.34
CA LEU A 195 13.94 4.87 14.46
C LEU A 195 13.01 5.55 13.46
N CYS A 196 13.01 5.10 12.20
CA CYS A 196 12.10 5.58 11.17
C CYS A 196 10.64 5.45 11.62
N ALA A 197 10.24 4.29 12.11
CA ALA A 197 8.87 4.06 12.58
C ALA A 197 8.50 4.95 13.78
N ARG A 198 9.44 5.18 14.71
CA ARG A 198 9.25 6.06 15.86
C ARG A 198 9.09 7.53 15.44
N MET A 199 9.96 8.00 14.55
CA MET A 199 9.90 9.38 14.03
C MET A 199 8.59 9.59 13.25
N ARG A 200 8.22 8.65 12.38
CA ARG A 200 6.96 8.72 11.62
C ARG A 200 5.75 8.92 12.53
N ARG A 201 5.65 8.13 13.59
CA ARG A 201 4.55 8.27 14.57
C ARG A 201 4.58 9.64 15.25
N GLY A 202 5.74 10.11 15.67
CA GLY A 202 5.90 11.42 16.31
C GLY A 202 5.42 12.56 15.40
N TYR A 203 5.85 12.58 14.16
CA TYR A 203 5.45 13.60 13.18
C TYR A 203 3.94 13.55 12.88
N LEU A 204 3.38 12.36 12.69
CA LEU A 204 1.93 12.20 12.45
C LEU A 204 1.10 12.71 13.63
N TYR A 205 1.50 12.39 14.86
CA TYR A 205 0.81 12.86 16.07
C TYR A 205 0.92 14.38 16.24
N SER A 206 2.10 14.93 16.00
CA SER A 206 2.32 16.38 16.06
C SER A 206 1.45 17.12 15.03
N LYS A 207 1.45 16.63 13.79
CA LYS A 207 0.66 17.26 12.71
C LYS A 207 -0.84 17.11 12.91
N ALA A 208 -1.30 15.96 13.37
CA ALA A 208 -2.71 15.77 13.72
C ALA A 208 -3.16 16.75 14.83
N LYS A 209 -2.32 16.93 15.87
CA LYS A 209 -2.58 17.88 16.96
C LYS A 209 -2.61 19.34 16.46
N GLU A 210 -1.65 19.73 15.61
CA GLU A 210 -1.60 21.06 14.97
C GLU A 210 -2.88 21.36 14.19
N LEU A 211 -3.44 20.36 13.52
CA LEU A 211 -4.69 20.47 12.76
C LEU A 211 -5.95 20.37 13.63
N GLY A 212 -5.79 20.31 14.96
CA GLY A 212 -6.89 20.23 15.91
C GLY A 212 -7.61 18.88 15.93
N CYS A 213 -6.95 17.82 15.46
CA CYS A 213 -7.50 16.47 15.55
C CYS A 213 -7.30 15.91 16.95
N ASN A 214 -8.35 15.30 17.51
CA ASN A 214 -8.31 14.61 18.81
C ASN A 214 -8.24 13.08 18.65
N LYS A 215 -8.36 12.59 17.43
CA LYS A 215 -8.24 11.16 17.08
C LYS A 215 -7.30 10.99 15.89
N ILE A 216 -6.62 9.83 15.85
CA ILE A 216 -5.79 9.43 14.72
C ILE A 216 -6.15 8.00 14.30
N ALA A 217 -6.31 7.77 13.02
CA ALA A 217 -6.57 6.46 12.44
C ALA A 217 -5.38 6.03 11.58
N LEU A 218 -4.86 4.84 11.87
CA LEU A 218 -3.73 4.23 11.17
C LEU A 218 -4.19 2.91 10.54
N GLY A 219 -3.83 2.68 9.29
CA GLY A 219 -4.21 1.50 8.53
C GLY A 219 -3.31 0.29 8.84
N HIS A 220 -3.42 -0.25 10.05
CA HIS A 220 -2.80 -1.52 10.45
C HIS A 220 -3.86 -2.61 10.47
N HIS A 221 -3.47 -3.83 10.11
CA HIS A 221 -4.33 -5.00 10.19
C HIS A 221 -3.82 -6.02 11.22
N TYR A 222 -4.54 -7.14 11.35
CA TYR A 222 -4.28 -8.13 12.39
C TYR A 222 -2.88 -8.75 12.30
N ASP A 223 -2.41 -9.00 11.09
CA ASP A 223 -1.10 -9.61 10.87
C ASP A 223 0.05 -8.67 11.28
N ASP A 224 -0.08 -7.34 11.05
CA ASP A 224 0.90 -6.36 11.54
C ASP A 224 1.07 -6.42 13.07
N VAL A 225 -0.04 -6.66 13.79
CA VAL A 225 -0.02 -6.78 15.26
C VAL A 225 0.69 -8.07 15.68
N ILE A 226 0.36 -9.20 15.02
CA ILE A 226 1.01 -10.49 15.30
C ILE A 226 2.51 -10.41 15.03
N GLU A 227 2.92 -9.89 13.89
CA GLU A 227 4.33 -9.73 13.53
C GLU A 227 5.07 -8.85 14.54
N THR A 228 4.46 -7.75 14.98
CA THR A 228 5.05 -6.87 15.99
C THR A 228 5.23 -7.57 17.34
N ILE A 229 4.26 -8.38 17.77
CA ILE A 229 4.36 -9.15 19.00
C ILE A 229 5.47 -10.20 18.89
N LEU A 230 5.51 -10.95 17.80
CA LEU A 230 6.54 -11.97 17.57
C LEU A 230 7.94 -11.37 17.55
N MET A 231 8.14 -10.24 16.86
CA MET A 231 9.42 -9.52 16.86
C MET A 231 9.84 -9.01 18.24
N GLY A 232 8.89 -8.73 19.12
CA GLY A 232 9.16 -8.31 20.49
C GLY A 232 9.47 -9.46 21.46
N MET A 233 9.20 -10.71 21.03
CA MET A 233 9.48 -11.94 21.80
C MET A 233 10.81 -12.59 21.45
N LEU A 234 11.40 -12.26 20.30
CA LEU A 234 12.69 -12.74 19.81
C LEU A 234 13.81 -11.79 20.19
#